data_0d1d090e45f689f5c8d07a5ce23dd795
#
_entry.id   0d1d090e45f689f5c8d07a5ce23dd795
#
_cell.length_a   1.000
_cell.length_b   1.000
_cell.length_c   1.000
_cell.angle_alpha   90.00
_cell.angle_beta   90.00
_cell.angle_gamma   90.00
#
_symmetry.space_group_name_H-M   'P 1'
#
loop_
_entity.id
_entity.type
_entity.pdbx_description
1 polymer ?
#
loop_
_entity_poly.entity_id
_entity_poly.type
_entity_poly.pdbx_seq_one_letter_code
_entity_poly.pdbx_strand_id
1 'polypeptide(L)'
;MPAEILARKGGDPLVCLTAYTTPVARIVDPHCDVVLVGDSLGMVVHGLPSTLGVTMEMMILHGKAVMRGLSRAMAVIDMPFGSYEESPQQAFRNAARLMAETGMPAVK
;
A
#
# COMPACT_ATOMS: atom_id res chain seq x y z
N MET A 1 9.63 0.65 9.46
CA MET A 1 9.49 -0.82 9.44
C MET A 1 8.46 -1.24 10.47
N PRO A 2 7.84 -2.42 10.34
CA PRO A 2 6.73 -2.83 11.24
C PRO A 2 7.07 -2.78 12.73
N ALA A 3 8.28 -3.18 13.14
CA ALA A 3 8.69 -3.14 14.55
C ALA A 3 8.72 -1.70 15.11
N GLU A 4 9.13 -0.74 14.31
CA GLU A 4 9.16 0.68 14.70
C GLU A 4 7.74 1.23 14.89
N ILE A 5 6.82 0.82 14.02
CA ILE A 5 5.41 1.19 14.13
C ILE A 5 4.80 0.60 15.41
N LEU A 6 5.07 -0.66 15.71
CA LEU A 6 4.59 -1.30 16.92
C LEU A 6 5.11 -0.59 18.18
N ALA A 7 6.38 -0.17 18.17
CA ALA A 7 7.00 0.54 19.29
C ALA A 7 6.35 1.90 19.58
N ARG A 8 5.63 2.49 18.62
CA ARG A 8 4.91 3.75 18.79
C ARG A 8 3.57 3.60 19.51
N LYS A 9 3.14 2.37 19.81
CA LYS A 9 1.87 2.12 20.50
C LYS A 9 1.84 2.82 21.86
N GLY A 10 0.79 3.59 22.11
CA GLY A 10 0.62 4.36 23.35
C GLY A 10 1.37 5.70 23.36
N GLY A 11 2.16 6.00 22.33
CA GLY A 11 2.83 7.29 22.17
C GLY A 11 2.07 8.27 21.28
N ASP A 12 2.79 9.15 20.60
CA ASP A 12 2.19 10.09 19.67
C ASP A 12 1.45 9.38 18.54
N PRO A 13 0.31 9.93 18.08
CA PRO A 13 -0.41 9.36 16.93
C PRO A 13 0.48 9.23 15.70
N LEU A 14 0.27 8.14 14.96
CA LEU A 14 0.92 7.94 13.68
C LEU A 14 0.22 8.77 12.59
N VAL A 15 1.01 9.34 11.69
CA VAL A 15 0.50 10.04 10.51
C VAL A 15 0.54 9.06 9.34
N CYS A 16 -0.62 8.80 8.75
CA CYS A 16 -0.77 7.94 7.58
C CYS A 16 -1.32 8.77 6.42
N LEU A 17 -0.62 8.77 5.31
CA LEU A 17 -1.04 9.44 4.08
C LEU A 17 -1.06 8.45 2.92
N THR A 18 -1.87 8.74 1.92
CA THR A 18 -1.91 7.95 0.69
C THR A 18 -0.97 8.52 -0.36
N ALA A 19 -0.42 7.66 -1.20
CA ALA A 19 0.32 8.05 -2.40
C ALA A 19 0.14 6.98 -3.47
N TYR A 20 0.15 7.39 -4.73
CA TYR A 20 -0.07 6.50 -5.87
C TYR A 20 1.00 6.64 -6.96
N THR A 21 1.93 7.56 -6.78
CA THR A 21 2.99 7.88 -7.75
C THR A 21 4.30 8.14 -7.04
N THR A 22 5.40 8.03 -7.76
CA THR A 22 6.74 8.31 -7.21
C THR A 22 6.88 9.76 -6.72
N PRO A 23 6.47 10.79 -7.49
CA PRO A 23 6.61 12.18 -7.02
C PRO A 23 5.82 12.47 -5.75
N VAL A 24 4.59 12.00 -5.65
CA VAL A 24 3.77 12.22 -4.44
C VAL A 24 4.37 11.48 -3.25
N ALA A 25 4.85 10.25 -3.46
CA ALA A 25 5.54 9.50 -2.41
C ALA A 25 6.73 10.28 -1.84
N ARG A 26 7.55 10.89 -2.71
CA ARG A 26 8.68 11.73 -2.27
C ARG A 26 8.24 12.93 -1.45
N ILE A 27 7.12 13.55 -1.82
CA ILE A 27 6.61 14.73 -1.12
C ILE A 27 6.12 14.37 0.27
N VAL A 28 5.38 13.26 0.41
CA VAL A 28 4.76 12.88 1.69
C VAL A 28 5.72 12.15 2.63
N ASP A 29 6.74 11.48 2.11
CA ASP A 29 7.66 10.64 2.89
C ASP A 29 8.22 11.31 4.15
N PRO A 30 8.71 12.58 4.11
CA PRO A 30 9.23 13.23 5.31
C PRO A 30 8.17 13.59 6.35
N HIS A 31 6.90 13.59 5.98
CA HIS A 31 5.80 14.11 6.79
C HIS A 31 4.89 13.04 7.39
N CYS A 32 5.13 11.77 7.14
CA CYS A 32 4.27 10.70 7.62
C CYS A 32 5.08 9.48 8.09
N ASP A 33 4.41 8.64 8.86
CA ASP A 33 4.99 7.40 9.38
C ASP A 33 4.64 6.22 8.50
N VAL A 34 3.47 6.27 7.87
CA VAL A 34 2.93 5.22 7.02
C VAL A 34 2.41 5.83 5.72
N VAL A 35 2.77 5.22 4.60
CA VAL A 35 2.20 5.55 3.30
C VAL A 35 1.38 4.36 2.83
N LEU A 36 0.10 4.61 2.56
CA LEU A 36 -0.84 3.61 2.06
C LEU A 36 -0.99 3.74 0.55
N VAL A 37 -0.78 2.64 -0.16
CA VAL A 37 -1.22 2.50 -1.55
C VAL A 37 -2.58 1.83 -1.50
N GLY A 38 -3.64 2.64 -1.49
CA GLY A 38 -5.01 2.18 -1.36
C GLY A 38 -5.61 1.77 -2.68
N ASP A 39 -6.55 0.83 -2.65
CA ASP A 39 -7.28 0.40 -3.85
C ASP A 39 -8.19 1.51 -4.40
N SER A 40 -8.42 2.57 -3.64
CA SER A 40 -9.07 3.80 -4.14
C SER A 40 -8.36 4.42 -5.34
N LEU A 41 -7.12 4.01 -5.64
CA LEU A 41 -6.42 4.43 -6.86
C LEU A 41 -7.23 4.12 -8.13
N GLY A 42 -8.05 3.08 -8.10
CA GLY A 42 -8.95 2.78 -9.21
C GLY A 42 -9.90 3.92 -9.52
N MET A 43 -10.36 4.61 -8.49
CA MET A 43 -11.29 5.74 -8.63
C MET A 43 -10.56 7.06 -8.85
N VAL A 44 -9.61 7.38 -7.98
CA VAL A 44 -8.99 8.72 -7.97
C VAL A 44 -7.90 8.90 -9.01
N VAL A 45 -7.31 7.81 -9.49
CA VAL A 45 -6.27 7.86 -10.53
C VAL A 45 -6.83 7.39 -11.88
N HIS A 46 -7.59 6.29 -11.90
CA HIS A 46 -8.05 5.66 -13.13
C HIS A 46 -9.51 5.99 -13.48
N GLY A 47 -10.22 6.71 -12.63
CA GLY A 47 -11.58 7.15 -12.91
C GLY A 47 -12.62 6.02 -12.93
N LEU A 48 -12.34 4.87 -12.33
CA LEU A 48 -13.32 3.79 -12.23
C LEU A 48 -14.46 4.18 -11.29
N PRO A 49 -15.67 3.60 -11.47
CA PRO A 49 -16.82 3.95 -10.63
C PRO A 49 -16.74 3.38 -9.20
N SER A 50 -15.88 2.40 -8.97
CA SER A 50 -15.68 1.77 -7.66
C SER A 50 -14.32 1.08 -7.60
N THR A 51 -14.00 0.47 -6.45
CA THR A 51 -12.77 -0.31 -6.28
C THR A 51 -12.88 -1.73 -6.86
N LEU A 52 -14.05 -2.17 -7.29
CA LEU A 52 -14.26 -3.53 -7.79
C LEU A 52 -13.46 -3.86 -9.05
N GLY A 53 -13.13 -2.86 -9.85
CA GLY A 53 -12.36 -3.04 -11.08
C GLY A 53 -10.83 -3.02 -10.89
N VAL A 54 -10.35 -2.85 -9.66
CA VAL A 54 -8.91 -2.80 -9.39
C VAL A 54 -8.33 -4.21 -9.40
N THR A 55 -7.25 -4.38 -10.17
CA THR A 55 -6.56 -5.68 -10.32
C THR A 55 -5.31 -5.75 -9.46
N MET A 56 -4.80 -6.97 -9.26
CA MET A 56 -3.49 -7.19 -8.63
C MET A 56 -2.38 -6.47 -9.40
N GLU A 57 -2.43 -6.51 -10.73
CA GLU A 57 -1.45 -5.86 -11.61
C GLU A 57 -1.43 -4.34 -11.41
N MET A 58 -2.59 -3.71 -11.27
CA MET A 58 -2.70 -2.28 -10.96
C MET A 58 -2.04 -1.95 -9.61
N MET A 59 -2.34 -2.73 -8.58
CA MET A 59 -1.76 -2.52 -7.26
C MET A 59 -0.24 -2.69 -7.29
N ILE A 60 0.26 -3.71 -7.96
CA ILE A 60 1.70 -3.95 -8.09
C ILE A 60 2.39 -2.79 -8.82
N LEU A 61 1.82 -2.33 -9.92
CA LEU A 61 2.38 -1.23 -10.70
C LEU A 61 2.51 0.04 -9.86
N HIS A 62 1.45 0.43 -9.17
CA HIS A 62 1.45 1.60 -8.30
C HIS A 62 2.33 1.40 -7.07
N GLY A 63 2.32 0.22 -6.48
CA GLY A 63 3.18 -0.12 -5.35
C GLY A 63 4.66 0.04 -5.66
N LYS A 64 5.10 -0.44 -6.82
CA LYS A 64 6.48 -0.25 -7.29
C LYS A 64 6.82 1.23 -7.45
N ALA A 65 5.90 2.01 -8.04
CA ALA A 65 6.12 3.44 -8.25
C ALA A 65 6.26 4.19 -6.93
N VAL A 66 5.41 3.89 -5.96
CA VAL A 66 5.46 4.52 -4.63
C VAL A 66 6.74 4.14 -3.89
N MET A 67 7.14 2.87 -3.92
CA MET A 67 8.37 2.42 -3.25
C MET A 67 9.62 3.15 -3.76
N ARG A 68 9.66 3.49 -5.04
CA ARG A 68 10.78 4.28 -5.59
C ARG A 68 10.87 5.68 -5.03
N GLY A 69 9.80 6.21 -4.46
CA GLY A 69 9.76 7.54 -3.88
C GLY A 69 9.93 7.59 -2.37
N LEU A 70 9.90 6.44 -1.69
CA LEU A 70 9.99 6.37 -0.23
C LEU A 70 11.41 6.07 0.24
N SER A 71 11.82 6.73 1.31
CA SER A 71 13.09 6.46 1.99
C SER A 71 12.92 6.23 3.49
N ARG A 72 11.83 6.67 4.09
CA ARG A 72 11.63 6.66 5.54
C ARG A 72 10.31 6.00 5.97
N ALA A 73 9.19 6.42 5.40
CA ALA A 73 7.86 5.95 5.80
C ALA A 73 7.67 4.45 5.50
N MET A 74 6.91 3.75 6.34
CA MET A 74 6.53 2.37 6.08
C MET A 74 5.42 2.31 5.05
N ALA A 75 5.65 1.60 3.95
CA ALA A 75 4.66 1.41 2.92
C ALA A 75 3.72 0.24 3.25
N VAL A 76 2.43 0.44 3.01
CA VAL A 76 1.40 -0.59 3.12
C VAL A 76 0.59 -0.57 1.82
N ILE A 77 0.28 -1.74 1.28
CA ILE A 77 -0.49 -1.87 0.05
C ILE A 77 -1.79 -2.63 0.30
N ASP A 78 -2.90 -2.10 -0.22
CA ASP A 78 -4.18 -2.79 -0.15
C ASP A 78 -4.21 -4.02 -1.04
N MET A 79 -4.82 -5.08 -0.54
CA MET A 79 -5.21 -6.23 -1.35
C MET A 79 -6.52 -5.91 -2.06
N PRO A 80 -6.57 -5.95 -3.41
CA PRO A 80 -7.78 -5.58 -4.12
C PRO A 80 -8.91 -6.61 -3.95
N PHE A 81 -10.13 -6.18 -4.23
CA PHE A 81 -11.31 -7.05 -4.21
C PHE A 81 -11.08 -8.31 -5.05
N GLY A 82 -11.45 -9.45 -4.52
CA GLY A 82 -11.29 -10.73 -5.19
C GLY A 82 -9.94 -11.40 -4.95
N SER A 83 -9.00 -10.74 -4.26
CA SER A 83 -7.65 -11.27 -4.05
C SER A 83 -7.48 -12.04 -2.74
N TYR A 84 -8.47 -12.00 -1.83
CA TYR A 84 -8.34 -12.64 -0.51
C TYR A 84 -9.64 -13.29 0.00
N GLU A 85 -10.79 -13.01 -0.62
CA GLU A 85 -12.09 -13.45 -0.08
C GLU A 85 -12.35 -14.94 -0.28
N GLU A 86 -11.72 -15.57 -1.28
CA GLU A 86 -11.96 -16.97 -1.62
C GLU A 86 -11.51 -17.93 -0.52
N SER A 87 -10.32 -17.71 0.05
CA SER A 87 -9.73 -18.61 1.03
C SER A 87 -8.51 -18.00 1.71
N PRO A 88 -8.10 -18.52 2.89
CA PRO A 88 -6.82 -18.14 3.49
C PRO A 88 -5.63 -18.40 2.58
N GLN A 89 -5.66 -19.47 1.79
CA GLN A 89 -4.59 -19.81 0.85
C GLN A 89 -4.47 -18.78 -0.27
N GLN A 90 -5.58 -18.32 -0.82
CA GLN A 90 -5.60 -17.26 -1.81
C GLN A 90 -5.04 -15.96 -1.22
N ALA A 91 -5.49 -15.59 -0.03
CA ALA A 91 -5.01 -14.40 0.67
C ALA A 91 -3.49 -14.47 0.87
N PHE A 92 -2.98 -15.60 1.33
CA PHE A 92 -1.56 -15.80 1.53
C PHE A 92 -0.77 -15.63 0.22
N ARG A 93 -1.19 -16.30 -0.84
CA ARG A 93 -0.49 -16.23 -2.14
C ARG A 93 -0.46 -14.82 -2.70
N ASN A 94 -1.58 -14.11 -2.64
CA ASN A 94 -1.66 -12.76 -3.18
C ASN A 94 -0.93 -11.75 -2.31
N ALA A 95 -0.98 -11.88 -0.99
CA ALA A 95 -0.18 -11.05 -0.09
C ALA A 95 1.32 -11.26 -0.33
N ALA A 96 1.76 -12.51 -0.44
CA ALA A 96 3.14 -12.83 -0.74
C ALA A 96 3.59 -12.25 -2.08
N ARG A 97 2.74 -12.32 -3.09
CA ARG A 97 3.00 -11.74 -4.42
C ARG A 97 3.17 -10.22 -4.35
N LEU A 98 2.26 -9.53 -3.66
CA LEU A 98 2.35 -8.07 -3.48
C LEU A 98 3.66 -7.67 -2.80
N MET A 99 4.00 -8.33 -1.70
CA MET A 99 5.22 -8.03 -0.96
C MET A 99 6.48 -8.34 -1.79
N ALA A 100 6.51 -9.47 -2.47
CA ALA A 100 7.68 -9.89 -3.26
C ALA A 100 7.91 -8.98 -4.47
N GLU A 101 6.85 -8.60 -5.17
CA GLU A 101 6.98 -7.80 -6.40
C GLU A 101 7.16 -6.31 -6.12
N THR A 102 6.61 -5.79 -5.04
CA THR A 102 6.72 -4.36 -4.69
C THR A 102 7.85 -4.04 -3.72
N GLY A 103 8.26 -5.01 -2.92
CA GLY A 103 9.20 -4.80 -1.81
C GLY A 103 8.55 -4.19 -0.57
N MET A 104 7.22 -4.05 -0.54
CA MET A 104 6.53 -3.48 0.61
C MET A 104 6.53 -4.42 1.81
N PRO A 105 6.68 -3.89 3.04
CA PRO A 105 6.78 -4.71 4.25
C PRO A 105 5.43 -5.15 4.80
N ALA A 106 4.32 -4.63 4.29
CA ALA A 106 3.00 -4.91 4.82
C ALA A 106 1.92 -4.83 3.75
N VAL A 107 0.88 -5.61 3.93
CA VAL A 107 -0.36 -5.57 3.12
C VAL A 107 -1.57 -5.33 4.03
N LYS A 108 -2.66 -4.87 3.42
CA LYS A 108 -3.90 -4.60 4.15
C LYS A 108 -5.09 -5.14 3.36
#